data_9914be6d21639ac7c83593e60d94920f
#
_entry.id   9914be6d21639ac7c83593e60d94920f
#
_cell.length_a   1.000
_cell.length_b   1.000
_cell.length_c   1.000
_cell.angle_alpha   90.00
_cell.angle_beta   90.00
_cell.angle_gamma   90.00
#
_symmetry.space_group_name_H-M   'P 1'
#
loop_
_entity.id
_entity.type
_entity.pdbx_description
1 polymer ?
#
loop_
_entity_poly.entity_id
_entity_poly.type
_entity_poly.pdbx_seq_one_letter_code
_entity_poly.pdbx_strand_id
1 'polypeptide(L)'
;MAHTGIRSSPTRRLATAGLALLVLTIGSGRKPAVAASHREAPRISLDPPADITDFFLFRSYEPGREDKVILIMNVFPGGEPSSGPNYFTFDPNVLYAFHIDNDRNGKAEDVSFEFRFRTEIRGLVDQFNLFVSYVGCGVRTPPCATPLPPITSLDGPGSEGLGLRQRYSVTMVRRGQRLKLAEGLIAVPSNVGPSTTPSYDTLAAQGVYPLPNDIRVFAGQRGDPFYIDLGATFDTLNFRRNPPLLTPAEDSNDDVNPFGIDTIGSSNVQTIALEVPASLLTVDHKSPSETGQPKLGAYASTSRRKVTVLTAPTRSGEGDEDEDEVSKSAGPWVQIQRLANPLVNEAIIGTDDKDRWNATEPEEERQFLDYYLNPRLALALQLVFGVPAATSGRQDLVDLLLKYEPGDKRLSELLRVDLRTPPTPLAAQRRMTVLATPPDPAGWPNGRRPRDDVTDIAVRVVGGPNYVGARAGDGVNKNFRPLTVTFPFLATPQVGRDRVHQNPPAGP
;
A
#
# COMPACT_ATOMS: atom_id res chain seq x y z
N MET A 1 -3.69 19.85 84.60
CA MET A 1 -5.00 19.44 85.19
C MET A 1 -6.09 19.58 84.12
N ALA A 2 -6.78 18.46 83.92
CA ALA A 2 -8.12 18.31 83.36
C ALA A 2 -8.37 18.63 81.87
N HIS A 3 -8.51 17.57 81.20
CA HIS A 3 -9.31 17.27 80.02
C HIS A 3 -10.71 17.81 79.93
N THR A 4 -11.20 18.16 78.75
CA THR A 4 -12.53 17.74 78.28
C THR A 4 -12.50 17.63 76.73
N GLY A 5 -12.81 16.43 76.25
CA GLY A 5 -12.99 16.16 74.84
C GLY A 5 -14.43 16.45 74.38
N ILE A 6 -14.57 16.75 73.12
CA ILE A 6 -15.87 16.74 72.40
C ILE A 6 -15.76 15.74 71.24
N ARG A 7 -16.64 14.73 71.32
CA ARG A 7 -16.93 13.77 70.24
C ARG A 7 -17.73 14.44 69.13
N SER A 8 -17.34 14.28 67.88
CA SER A 8 -18.17 14.53 66.71
C SER A 8 -18.30 13.24 65.88
N SER A 9 -19.55 12.92 65.56
CA SER A 9 -20.01 11.69 64.93
C SER A 9 -19.57 11.51 63.46
N PRO A 10 -19.44 10.27 62.97
CA PRO A 10 -19.02 9.97 61.59
C PRO A 10 -20.23 9.59 60.73
N THR A 11 -20.86 10.53 60.05
CA THR A 11 -21.87 10.20 59.02
C THR A 11 -21.99 11.30 57.98
N ARG A 12 -20.96 11.53 57.18
CA ARG A 12 -21.10 12.30 55.91
C ARG A 12 -19.84 12.25 55.02
N ARG A 13 -19.15 11.12 54.91
CA ARG A 13 -17.99 11.00 53.99
C ARG A 13 -17.99 9.72 53.13
N LEU A 14 -19.13 9.16 52.77
CA LEU A 14 -19.24 7.93 51.98
C LEU A 14 -19.89 8.12 50.59
N ALA A 15 -20.28 9.34 50.23
CA ALA A 15 -20.92 9.59 48.92
C ALA A 15 -19.98 10.16 47.81
N THR A 16 -18.78 10.63 48.20
CA THR A 16 -17.85 11.27 47.24
C THR A 16 -16.68 10.37 46.78
N ALA A 17 -16.47 9.22 47.42
CA ALA A 17 -15.39 8.27 47.00
C ALA A 17 -15.83 7.30 45.90
N GLY A 18 -17.15 7.10 45.73
CA GLY A 18 -17.68 6.20 44.69
C GLY A 18 -17.65 6.76 43.28
N LEU A 19 -17.71 8.08 43.13
CA LEU A 19 -17.76 8.75 41.82
C LEU A 19 -16.33 8.97 41.23
N ALA A 20 -15.32 9.09 42.11
CA ALA A 20 -13.92 9.25 41.67
C ALA A 20 -13.28 7.92 41.20
N LEU A 21 -13.76 6.78 41.71
CA LEU A 21 -13.27 5.48 41.31
C LEU A 21 -13.88 4.97 40.01
N LEU A 22 -15.07 5.46 39.63
CA LEU A 22 -15.71 5.10 38.36
C LEU A 22 -15.15 5.90 37.17
N VAL A 23 -14.57 7.08 37.41
CA VAL A 23 -13.91 7.90 36.36
C VAL A 23 -12.48 7.44 36.10
N LEU A 24 -11.80 6.81 37.07
CA LEU A 24 -10.43 6.29 36.87
C LEU A 24 -10.37 4.92 36.18
N THR A 25 -11.46 4.16 36.13
CA THR A 25 -11.53 2.89 35.40
C THR A 25 -11.97 3.06 33.93
N ILE A 26 -12.48 4.23 33.54
CA ILE A 26 -12.77 4.57 32.14
C ILE A 26 -11.54 5.19 31.45
N GLY A 27 -10.54 5.63 32.21
CA GLY A 27 -9.33 6.28 31.71
C GLY A 27 -8.23 5.35 31.21
N SER A 28 -8.38 4.03 31.29
CA SER A 28 -7.48 3.05 30.68
C SER A 28 -8.04 2.46 29.37
N GLY A 29 -8.93 3.19 28.70
CA GLY A 29 -9.39 2.89 27.36
C GLY A 29 -8.18 2.97 26.41
N ARG A 30 -7.69 1.81 25.98
CA ARG A 30 -6.77 1.69 24.86
C ARG A 30 -7.34 2.49 23.69
N LYS A 31 -6.59 3.48 23.20
CA LYS A 31 -7.03 4.31 22.08
C LYS A 31 -7.12 3.41 20.84
N PRO A 32 -8.22 3.36 20.10
CA PRO A 32 -8.27 2.67 18.83
C PRO A 32 -7.38 3.41 17.83
N ALA A 33 -6.45 2.70 17.22
CA ALA A 33 -5.71 3.19 16.07
C ALA A 33 -6.47 2.77 14.81
N VAL A 34 -6.66 3.68 13.89
CA VAL A 34 -7.28 3.44 12.58
C VAL A 34 -6.39 4.04 11.52
N ALA A 35 -5.96 3.26 10.55
CA ALA A 35 -5.03 3.68 9.52
C ALA A 35 -5.21 2.98 8.18
N ALA A 36 -4.82 3.63 7.10
CA ALA A 36 -4.55 3.03 5.80
C ALA A 36 -3.15 2.38 5.81
N SER A 37 -2.86 1.45 4.88
CA SER A 37 -1.58 0.71 4.77
C SER A 37 -0.33 1.58 4.60
N HIS A 38 -0.29 2.69 5.29
CA HIS A 38 0.83 3.62 5.31
C HIS A 38 1.31 3.69 6.76
N ARG A 39 2.42 2.98 7.07
CA ARG A 39 3.02 2.96 8.41
C ARG A 39 2.10 2.36 9.49
N GLU A 40 1.34 1.33 9.15
CA GLU A 40 0.27 0.77 9.96
C GLU A 40 0.75 0.04 11.23
N ALA A 41 1.99 -0.50 11.22
CA ALA A 41 2.54 -1.25 12.35
C ALA A 41 3.79 -0.57 12.94
N PRO A 42 4.06 -0.72 14.24
CA PRO A 42 5.15 -0.01 14.91
C PRO A 42 6.54 -0.24 14.31
N ARG A 43 6.85 -1.47 13.90
CA ARG A 43 8.15 -1.79 13.30
C ARG A 43 8.26 -1.33 11.87
N ILE A 44 7.27 -1.64 11.04
CA ILE A 44 7.33 -1.32 9.62
C ILE A 44 7.34 0.19 9.38
N SER A 45 6.71 0.98 10.25
CA SER A 45 6.73 2.44 10.18
C SER A 45 8.12 3.07 10.30
N LEU A 46 9.11 2.30 10.78
CA LEU A 46 10.52 2.68 10.88
C LEU A 46 11.33 2.19 9.67
N ASP A 47 10.72 1.48 8.75
CA ASP A 47 11.36 0.85 7.59
C ASP A 47 10.63 1.19 6.27
N PRO A 48 10.57 2.48 5.87
CA PRO A 48 9.75 2.91 4.74
C PRO A 48 10.00 2.18 3.41
N PRO A 49 11.24 1.79 3.04
CA PRO A 49 11.46 1.06 1.79
C PRO A 49 10.86 -0.34 1.75
N ALA A 50 10.56 -0.92 2.92
CA ALA A 50 9.92 -2.22 3.05
C ALA A 50 8.42 -2.11 3.36
N ASP A 51 7.92 -0.89 3.65
CA ASP A 51 6.55 -0.62 4.04
C ASP A 51 5.64 -0.59 2.80
N ILE A 52 4.79 -1.63 2.66
CA ILE A 52 3.84 -1.79 1.56
C ILE A 52 2.65 -0.86 1.81
N THR A 53 2.45 0.09 0.92
CA THR A 53 1.31 1.01 0.99
C THR A 53 0.05 0.42 0.38
N ASP A 54 0.21 -0.31 -0.74
CA ASP A 54 -0.90 -0.89 -1.48
C ASP A 54 -0.52 -2.22 -2.11
N PHE A 55 -1.49 -3.12 -2.15
CA PHE A 55 -1.51 -4.29 -3.00
C PHE A 55 -2.78 -4.29 -3.86
N PHE A 56 -2.60 -4.44 -5.17
CA PHE A 56 -3.69 -4.54 -6.14
C PHE A 56 -3.60 -5.88 -6.87
N LEU A 57 -4.76 -6.48 -7.07
CA LEU A 57 -4.95 -7.72 -7.80
C LEU A 57 -6.24 -7.61 -8.62
N PHE A 58 -6.15 -7.62 -9.93
CA PHE A 58 -7.32 -7.50 -10.80
C PHE A 58 -7.06 -8.06 -12.19
N ARG A 59 -8.12 -8.35 -12.96
CA ARG A 59 -7.98 -8.64 -14.39
C ARG A 59 -7.72 -7.35 -15.14
N SER A 60 -6.77 -7.41 -16.08
CA SER A 60 -6.42 -6.26 -16.93
C SER A 60 -7.65 -5.68 -17.62
N TYR A 61 -7.80 -4.36 -17.55
CA TYR A 61 -8.79 -3.61 -18.31
C TYR A 61 -8.17 -2.87 -19.52
N GLU A 62 -6.89 -3.14 -19.80
CA GLU A 62 -6.23 -2.67 -21.02
C GLU A 62 -6.80 -3.42 -22.24
N PRO A 63 -7.32 -2.71 -23.28
CA PRO A 63 -7.94 -3.35 -24.44
C PRO A 63 -7.00 -4.35 -25.13
N GLY A 64 -7.50 -5.57 -25.33
CA GLY A 64 -6.74 -6.69 -25.93
C GLY A 64 -5.84 -7.44 -24.95
N ARG A 65 -5.89 -7.10 -23.62
CA ARG A 65 -5.13 -7.75 -22.56
C ARG A 65 -6.01 -8.27 -21.42
N GLU A 66 -7.29 -8.45 -21.66
CA GLU A 66 -8.29 -8.82 -20.64
C GLU A 66 -8.11 -10.26 -20.11
N ASP A 67 -7.26 -11.07 -20.75
CA ASP A 67 -6.86 -12.41 -20.31
C ASP A 67 -5.70 -12.38 -19.26
N LYS A 68 -5.18 -11.19 -18.94
CA LYS A 68 -4.09 -11.02 -17.99
C LYS A 68 -4.59 -10.71 -16.59
N VAL A 69 -3.79 -11.09 -15.61
CA VAL A 69 -3.91 -10.71 -14.20
C VAL A 69 -2.83 -9.70 -13.87
N ILE A 70 -3.21 -8.65 -13.19
CA ILE A 70 -2.34 -7.56 -12.75
C ILE A 70 -2.09 -7.70 -11.26
N LEU A 71 -0.81 -7.66 -10.88
CA LEU A 71 -0.37 -7.56 -9.48
C LEU A 71 0.46 -6.29 -9.37
N ILE A 72 0.12 -5.43 -8.42
CA ILE A 72 0.88 -4.20 -8.15
C ILE A 72 1.13 -4.12 -6.65
N MET A 73 2.39 -3.87 -6.28
CA MET A 73 2.82 -3.54 -4.93
C MET A 73 3.41 -2.15 -4.96
N ASN A 74 2.92 -1.28 -4.09
CA ASN A 74 3.54 0.00 -3.83
C ASN A 74 4.22 -0.04 -2.46
N VAL A 75 5.38 0.60 -2.35
CA VAL A 75 6.13 0.75 -1.10
C VAL A 75 6.56 2.20 -0.94
N PHE A 76 7.04 2.54 0.26
CA PHE A 76 7.52 3.86 0.62
C PHE A 76 6.39 4.88 0.85
N PRO A 77 5.64 4.75 1.97
CA PRO A 77 4.50 5.62 2.28
C PRO A 77 4.91 7.08 2.45
N GLY A 78 4.08 7.98 1.91
CA GLY A 78 4.30 9.43 2.02
C GLY A 78 5.55 9.90 1.30
N GLY A 79 5.95 9.25 0.21
CA GLY A 79 7.12 9.61 -0.57
C GLY A 79 7.02 11.05 -1.10
N GLU A 80 7.76 11.96 -0.45
CA GLU A 80 7.77 13.38 -0.79
C GLU A 80 8.45 13.60 -2.14
N PRO A 81 7.76 14.16 -3.15
CA PRO A 81 8.33 14.37 -4.48
C PRO A 81 9.60 15.20 -4.51
N SER A 82 9.77 16.17 -3.59
CA SER A 82 10.92 17.08 -3.54
C SER A 82 12.08 16.59 -2.66
N SER A 83 12.14 15.31 -2.30
CA SER A 83 13.12 14.77 -1.35
C SER A 83 14.52 14.51 -1.94
N GLY A 84 15.08 15.49 -2.68
CA GLY A 84 16.49 15.50 -3.03
C GLY A 84 17.42 15.86 -1.86
N PRO A 85 18.77 15.74 -2.00
CA PRO A 85 19.54 15.41 -3.21
C PRO A 85 19.51 13.93 -3.62
N ASN A 86 19.22 13.00 -2.68
CA ASN A 86 19.06 11.58 -2.96
C ASN A 86 17.57 11.23 -2.82
N TYR A 87 16.98 10.84 -3.94
CA TYR A 87 15.56 10.48 -4.00
C TYR A 87 15.35 9.05 -3.50
N PHE A 88 14.11 8.75 -3.10
CA PHE A 88 13.72 7.44 -2.61
C PHE A 88 13.90 6.36 -3.68
N THR A 89 14.38 5.18 -3.26
CA THR A 89 14.64 4.01 -4.09
C THR A 89 14.17 2.75 -3.39
N PHE A 90 14.12 1.62 -4.10
CA PHE A 90 13.97 0.30 -3.48
C PHE A 90 15.22 -0.03 -2.65
N ASP A 91 15.03 -0.76 -1.53
CA ASP A 91 16.16 -1.19 -0.70
C ASP A 91 16.76 -2.50 -1.25
N PRO A 92 18.06 -2.55 -1.57
CA PRO A 92 18.73 -3.78 -2.01
C PRO A 92 18.68 -4.92 -0.98
N ASN A 93 18.49 -4.61 0.31
CA ASN A 93 18.40 -5.58 1.41
C ASN A 93 16.96 -6.03 1.71
N VAL A 94 16.01 -5.70 0.84
CA VAL A 94 14.61 -6.16 0.92
C VAL A 94 14.34 -7.15 -0.23
N LEU A 95 13.68 -8.24 0.10
CA LEU A 95 13.02 -9.10 -0.86
C LEU A 95 11.56 -8.68 -0.95
N TYR A 96 11.12 -8.28 -2.15
CA TYR A 96 9.73 -7.96 -2.46
C TYR A 96 9.12 -9.16 -3.17
N ALA A 97 7.92 -9.59 -2.79
CA ALA A 97 7.31 -10.76 -3.41
C ALA A 97 5.79 -10.68 -3.53
N PHE A 98 5.26 -11.26 -4.61
CA PHE A 98 3.86 -11.62 -4.75
C PHE A 98 3.71 -13.12 -4.53
N HIS A 99 2.66 -13.53 -3.82
CA HIS A 99 2.35 -14.93 -3.49
C HIS A 99 0.93 -15.25 -3.92
N ILE A 100 0.73 -16.40 -4.54
CA ILE A 100 -0.55 -16.81 -5.13
C ILE A 100 -0.92 -18.22 -4.69
N ASP A 101 -2.14 -18.34 -4.15
CA ASP A 101 -2.88 -19.59 -3.92
C ASP A 101 -3.77 -19.83 -5.15
N ASN A 102 -3.52 -20.89 -5.90
CA ASN A 102 -4.28 -21.24 -7.10
C ASN A 102 -5.06 -22.55 -6.98
N ASP A 103 -4.86 -23.32 -5.92
CA ASP A 103 -5.61 -24.55 -5.64
C ASP A 103 -6.65 -24.39 -4.53
N ARG A 104 -6.76 -23.17 -3.95
CA ARG A 104 -7.70 -22.78 -2.89
C ARG A 104 -7.47 -23.54 -1.58
N ASN A 105 -6.23 -23.94 -1.31
CA ASN A 105 -5.88 -24.58 -0.06
C ASN A 105 -5.65 -23.57 1.10
N GLY A 106 -5.64 -22.26 0.79
CA GLY A 106 -5.42 -21.16 1.72
C GLY A 106 -3.95 -20.82 1.93
N LYS A 107 -3.03 -21.48 1.22
CA LYS A 107 -1.58 -21.22 1.26
C LYS A 107 -1.15 -20.64 -0.07
N ALA A 108 -0.65 -19.45 -0.07
CA ALA A 108 -0.23 -18.78 -1.30
C ALA A 108 1.23 -19.11 -1.68
N GLU A 109 1.53 -20.42 -1.73
CA GLU A 109 2.86 -20.96 -2.06
C GLU A 109 2.95 -21.62 -3.43
N ASP A 110 1.82 -21.69 -4.18
CA ASP A 110 1.78 -22.38 -5.49
C ASP A 110 2.61 -21.67 -6.54
N VAL A 111 2.48 -20.34 -6.60
CA VAL A 111 3.25 -19.46 -7.49
C VAL A 111 3.64 -18.21 -6.74
N SER A 112 4.92 -17.86 -6.77
CA SER A 112 5.36 -16.56 -6.29
C SER A 112 6.30 -15.88 -7.28
N PHE A 113 6.32 -14.56 -7.23
CA PHE A 113 7.24 -13.73 -8.02
C PHE A 113 8.07 -12.89 -7.06
N GLU A 114 9.38 -13.05 -7.11
CA GLU A 114 10.35 -12.39 -6.26
C GLU A 114 11.13 -11.33 -7.02
N PHE A 115 11.32 -10.18 -6.39
CA PHE A 115 12.06 -9.04 -6.93
C PHE A 115 13.20 -8.68 -5.99
N ARG A 116 14.40 -8.52 -6.55
CA ARG A 116 15.59 -8.08 -5.81
C ARG A 116 16.25 -6.95 -6.56
N PHE A 117 16.59 -5.91 -5.84
CA PHE A 117 17.21 -4.70 -6.38
C PHE A 117 18.70 -4.65 -6.02
N ARG A 118 19.45 -3.96 -6.86
CA ARG A 118 20.83 -3.62 -6.65
C ARG A 118 21.01 -2.15 -7.06
N THR A 119 21.70 -1.36 -6.23
CA THR A 119 21.96 0.04 -6.52
C THR A 119 23.35 0.19 -7.13
N GLU A 120 23.44 0.88 -8.27
CA GLU A 120 24.67 1.26 -8.93
C GLU A 120 24.93 2.74 -8.67
N ILE A 121 26.01 3.08 -7.99
CA ILE A 121 26.47 4.45 -7.84
C ILE A 121 27.37 4.78 -9.03
N ARG A 122 26.88 5.69 -9.87
CA ARG A 122 27.56 6.10 -11.13
C ARG A 122 28.19 7.48 -11.01
N GLY A 123 28.52 7.91 -9.81
CA GLY A 123 28.84 9.29 -9.39
C GLY A 123 29.93 10.03 -10.19
N LEU A 124 30.65 9.39 -11.11
CA LEU A 124 31.60 10.03 -12.00
C LEU A 124 31.13 9.87 -13.44
N VAL A 125 30.83 10.98 -14.11
CA VAL A 125 30.62 11.02 -15.55
C VAL A 125 31.62 12.01 -16.12
N ASP A 126 32.51 11.56 -17.00
CA ASP A 126 33.50 12.39 -17.69
C ASP A 126 34.27 13.37 -16.76
N GLN A 127 34.76 12.92 -15.62
CA GLN A 127 35.48 13.70 -14.61
C GLN A 127 34.60 14.59 -13.68
N PHE A 128 33.27 14.57 -13.83
CA PHE A 128 32.37 15.24 -12.88
C PHE A 128 31.94 14.25 -11.80
N ASN A 129 32.22 14.59 -10.54
CA ASN A 129 31.68 13.87 -9.40
C ASN A 129 30.27 14.39 -9.12
N LEU A 130 29.25 13.58 -9.38
CA LEU A 130 27.86 13.97 -9.15
C LEU A 130 27.56 13.95 -7.65
N PHE A 131 27.10 15.06 -7.12
CA PHE A 131 26.73 15.22 -5.70
C PHE A 131 25.25 14.95 -5.43
N VAL A 132 24.49 14.51 -6.43
CA VAL A 132 23.05 14.25 -6.38
C VAL A 132 22.75 12.96 -7.14
N SER A 133 21.62 12.31 -6.81
CA SER A 133 21.19 11.07 -7.50
C SER A 133 20.93 11.31 -8.98
N TYR A 134 20.33 12.45 -9.34
CA TYR A 134 19.89 12.75 -10.70
C TYR A 134 20.23 14.19 -11.07
N VAL A 135 20.86 14.38 -12.21
CA VAL A 135 21.20 15.68 -12.75
C VAL A 135 21.04 15.70 -14.26
N GLY A 136 20.68 16.83 -14.84
CA GLY A 136 20.59 16.96 -16.28
C GLY A 136 20.00 18.31 -16.66
N CYS A 137 20.18 18.69 -17.91
CA CYS A 137 19.82 19.99 -18.37
C CYS A 137 19.03 19.95 -19.68
N GLY A 138 17.72 19.97 -19.55
CA GLY A 138 16.83 20.24 -20.68
C GLY A 138 16.87 21.73 -21.09
N VAL A 139 16.13 22.05 -22.14
CA VAL A 139 15.97 23.43 -22.61
C VAL A 139 15.26 24.26 -21.54
N ARG A 140 15.91 25.32 -21.08
CA ARG A 140 15.38 26.24 -20.07
C ARG A 140 15.99 27.64 -20.13
N THR A 141 15.30 28.57 -19.49
CA THR A 141 15.79 29.94 -19.24
C THR A 141 15.73 30.20 -17.73
N PRO A 142 16.81 30.58 -17.05
CA PRO A 142 18.17 30.77 -17.56
C PRO A 142 18.86 29.46 -17.99
N PRO A 143 19.99 29.52 -18.69
CA PRO A 143 20.76 28.34 -19.10
C PRO A 143 21.18 27.49 -17.91
N CYS A 144 21.38 26.19 -18.15
CA CYS A 144 21.85 25.28 -17.14
C CYS A 144 23.32 25.50 -16.76
N ALA A 145 23.65 25.21 -15.50
CA ALA A 145 25.02 25.27 -14.99
C ALA A 145 25.80 23.97 -15.22
N THR A 146 25.15 22.89 -15.73
CA THR A 146 25.81 21.60 -16.01
C THR A 146 25.84 21.30 -17.49
N PRO A 147 26.95 20.73 -18.01
CA PRO A 147 27.03 20.27 -19.39
C PRO A 147 26.28 18.94 -19.64
N LEU A 148 25.78 18.27 -18.61
CA LEU A 148 25.10 16.98 -18.76
C LEU A 148 23.74 17.16 -19.45
N PRO A 149 23.40 16.30 -20.42
CA PRO A 149 22.10 16.32 -21.07
C PRO A 149 20.99 15.95 -20.09
N PRO A 150 19.73 16.25 -20.40
CA PRO A 150 18.62 15.74 -19.61
C PRO A 150 18.55 14.23 -19.67
N ILE A 151 17.98 13.62 -18.63
CA ILE A 151 17.78 12.17 -18.58
C ILE A 151 16.59 11.83 -19.50
N THR A 152 16.89 11.17 -20.61
CA THR A 152 15.93 10.73 -21.63
C THR A 152 15.97 9.23 -21.90
N SER A 153 16.97 8.55 -21.32
CA SER A 153 17.15 7.10 -21.44
C SER A 153 17.49 6.49 -20.08
N LEU A 154 17.11 5.22 -19.88
CA LEU A 154 17.48 4.44 -18.70
C LEU A 154 18.90 3.87 -18.80
N ASP A 155 19.41 3.67 -20.04
CA ASP A 155 20.76 3.17 -20.31
C ASP A 155 21.33 3.80 -21.57
N GLY A 156 22.66 3.75 -21.74
CA GLY A 156 23.35 4.32 -22.89
C GLY A 156 23.25 5.85 -22.98
N PRO A 157 23.34 6.43 -24.19
CA PRO A 157 23.25 7.86 -24.39
C PRO A 157 21.91 8.44 -23.88
N GLY A 158 21.97 9.54 -23.13
CA GLY A 158 20.82 10.16 -22.47
C GLY A 158 20.57 9.63 -21.03
N SER A 159 21.46 8.75 -20.52
CA SER A 159 21.42 8.28 -19.12
C SER A 159 22.57 8.85 -18.28
N GLU A 160 23.37 9.74 -18.80
CA GLU A 160 24.59 10.28 -18.18
C GLU A 160 24.29 10.95 -16.83
N GLY A 161 23.12 11.56 -16.71
CA GLY A 161 22.67 12.23 -15.50
C GLY A 161 22.13 11.32 -14.39
N LEU A 162 22.05 10.00 -14.64
CA LEU A 162 21.70 9.01 -13.61
C LEU A 162 22.94 8.72 -12.75
N GLY A 163 23.19 9.55 -11.73
CA GLY A 163 24.27 9.34 -10.75
C GLY A 163 24.01 8.14 -9.85
N LEU A 164 22.73 7.82 -9.65
CA LEU A 164 22.26 6.61 -9.00
C LEU A 164 21.31 5.86 -9.95
N ARG A 165 21.52 4.56 -10.14
CA ARG A 165 20.68 3.71 -10.96
C ARG A 165 20.40 2.40 -10.22
N GLN A 166 19.15 1.92 -10.28
CA GLN A 166 18.82 0.62 -9.72
C GLN A 166 18.58 -0.41 -10.82
N ARG A 167 19.17 -1.59 -10.64
CA ARG A 167 18.85 -2.77 -11.44
C ARG A 167 18.11 -3.79 -10.60
N TYR A 168 17.26 -4.58 -11.24
CA TYR A 168 16.51 -5.61 -10.54
C TYR A 168 16.44 -6.93 -11.33
N SER A 169 16.17 -7.98 -10.58
CA SER A 169 15.89 -9.32 -11.11
C SER A 169 14.45 -9.73 -10.77
N VAL A 170 13.90 -10.58 -11.63
CA VAL A 170 12.57 -11.19 -11.43
C VAL A 170 12.75 -12.70 -11.44
N THR A 171 12.30 -13.36 -10.38
CA THR A 171 12.32 -14.83 -10.27
C THR A 171 10.91 -15.33 -10.00
N MET A 172 10.41 -16.24 -10.82
CA MET A 172 9.18 -16.98 -10.53
C MET A 172 9.56 -18.24 -9.75
N VAL A 173 8.83 -18.49 -8.66
CA VAL A 173 8.91 -19.75 -7.92
C VAL A 173 7.57 -20.46 -8.09
N ARG A 174 7.59 -21.70 -8.53
CA ARG A 174 6.42 -22.52 -8.72
C ARG A 174 6.65 -23.88 -8.08
N ARG A 175 5.84 -24.20 -7.05
CA ARG A 175 5.99 -25.45 -6.29
C ARG A 175 7.42 -25.73 -5.86
N GLY A 176 8.10 -24.70 -5.36
CA GLY A 176 9.48 -24.73 -4.92
C GLY A 176 10.55 -24.70 -6.03
N GLN A 177 10.18 -24.78 -7.30
CA GLN A 177 11.12 -24.65 -8.42
C GLN A 177 11.31 -23.17 -8.77
N ARG A 178 12.56 -22.72 -8.81
CA ARG A 178 12.94 -21.34 -9.09
C ARG A 178 13.31 -21.16 -10.55
N LEU A 179 12.66 -20.24 -11.23
CA LEU A 179 12.95 -19.85 -12.62
C LEU A 179 13.28 -18.37 -12.66
N LYS A 180 14.52 -18.02 -13.00
CA LYS A 180 14.89 -16.62 -13.24
C LYS A 180 14.26 -16.17 -14.56
N LEU A 181 13.32 -15.21 -14.50
CA LEU A 181 12.66 -14.64 -15.68
C LEU A 181 13.49 -13.52 -16.31
N ALA A 182 14.14 -12.71 -15.48
CA ALA A 182 15.01 -11.62 -15.93
C ALA A 182 16.04 -11.25 -14.86
N GLU A 183 17.12 -10.60 -15.32
CA GLU A 183 18.16 -10.01 -14.48
C GLU A 183 18.70 -8.73 -15.13
N GLY A 184 19.06 -7.76 -14.30
CA GLY A 184 19.67 -6.51 -14.75
C GLY A 184 18.69 -5.52 -15.39
N LEU A 185 17.38 -5.72 -15.25
CA LEU A 185 16.38 -4.72 -15.65
C LEU A 185 16.59 -3.43 -14.86
N ILE A 186 16.32 -2.28 -15.48
CA ILE A 186 16.53 -0.97 -14.83
C ILE A 186 15.21 -0.43 -14.31
N ALA A 187 15.19 -0.07 -13.02
CA ALA A 187 14.06 0.62 -12.43
C ALA A 187 14.02 2.10 -12.89
N VAL A 188 12.81 2.61 -13.12
CA VAL A 188 12.62 3.99 -13.55
C VAL A 188 12.94 4.94 -12.39
N PRO A 189 13.79 5.96 -12.59
CA PRO A 189 14.16 6.91 -11.54
C PRO A 189 12.98 7.79 -11.11
N SER A 190 13.16 8.58 -10.05
CA SER A 190 12.18 9.55 -9.58
C SER A 190 11.98 10.70 -10.56
N ASN A 191 10.77 11.27 -10.58
CA ASN A 191 10.41 12.43 -11.39
C ASN A 191 10.91 13.74 -10.76
N VAL A 192 12.09 14.18 -11.13
CA VAL A 192 12.75 15.34 -10.53
C VAL A 192 12.16 16.67 -11.05
N GLY A 193 12.03 16.80 -12.36
CA GLY A 193 11.52 18.02 -12.97
C GLY A 193 11.91 18.20 -14.43
N PRO A 194 11.37 19.25 -15.08
CA PRO A 194 11.47 19.43 -16.54
C PRO A 194 12.89 19.70 -17.04
N SER A 195 13.84 20.05 -16.17
CA SER A 195 15.24 20.17 -16.58
C SER A 195 15.96 18.82 -16.58
N THR A 196 15.71 18.02 -15.57
CA THR A 196 16.38 16.73 -15.36
C THR A 196 15.67 15.60 -16.11
N THR A 197 14.34 15.52 -16.02
CA THR A 197 13.49 14.47 -16.63
C THR A 197 12.36 15.09 -17.47
N PRO A 198 12.66 15.77 -18.60
CA PRO A 198 11.68 16.61 -19.31
C PRO A 198 10.50 15.84 -19.91
N SER A 199 10.67 14.56 -20.20
CA SER A 199 9.64 13.70 -20.79
C SER A 199 9.51 12.41 -19.95
N TYR A 200 9.13 12.58 -18.68
CA TYR A 200 9.11 11.46 -17.71
C TYR A 200 8.27 10.27 -18.18
N ASP A 201 7.11 10.48 -18.79
CA ASP A 201 6.27 9.36 -19.26
C ASP A 201 6.96 8.56 -20.37
N THR A 202 7.70 9.23 -21.27
CA THR A 202 8.50 8.55 -22.29
C THR A 202 9.67 7.76 -21.67
N LEU A 203 10.31 8.32 -20.65
CA LEU A 203 11.36 7.64 -19.89
C LEU A 203 10.77 6.44 -19.14
N ALA A 204 9.64 6.60 -18.49
CA ALA A 204 8.96 5.55 -17.75
C ALA A 204 8.51 4.38 -18.63
N ALA A 205 8.06 4.67 -19.85
CA ALA A 205 7.66 3.64 -20.81
C ALA A 205 8.83 2.69 -21.17
N GLN A 206 10.08 3.15 -21.11
CA GLN A 206 11.27 2.31 -21.32
C GLN A 206 11.46 1.29 -20.19
N GLY A 207 10.90 1.53 -19.00
CA GLY A 207 10.93 0.62 -17.86
C GLY A 207 9.84 -0.45 -17.86
N VAL A 208 9.02 -0.51 -18.91
CA VAL A 208 8.07 -1.61 -19.13
C VAL A 208 8.74 -2.69 -19.96
N TYR A 209 9.16 -3.77 -19.32
CA TYR A 209 9.90 -4.83 -19.97
C TYR A 209 9.02 -6.04 -20.28
N PRO A 210 9.07 -6.56 -21.52
CA PRO A 210 8.51 -7.87 -21.83
C PRO A 210 9.41 -8.97 -21.25
N LEU A 211 8.78 -9.97 -20.62
CA LEU A 211 9.42 -11.17 -20.10
C LEU A 211 8.92 -12.41 -20.87
N PRO A 212 9.56 -13.58 -20.69
CA PRO A 212 9.06 -14.83 -21.27
C PRO A 212 7.60 -15.10 -20.92
N ASN A 213 6.89 -15.83 -21.80
CA ASN A 213 5.49 -16.21 -21.63
C ASN A 213 4.51 -15.03 -21.61
N ASP A 214 4.77 -13.96 -22.34
CA ASP A 214 3.89 -12.78 -22.46
C ASP A 214 3.61 -12.08 -21.11
N ILE A 215 4.57 -12.14 -20.19
CA ILE A 215 4.58 -11.39 -18.94
C ILE A 215 5.12 -9.98 -19.23
N ARG A 216 4.60 -8.95 -18.57
CA ARG A 216 5.20 -7.60 -18.55
C ARG A 216 5.52 -7.22 -17.10
N VAL A 217 6.62 -6.48 -16.93
CA VAL A 217 7.06 -6.00 -15.62
C VAL A 217 7.45 -4.53 -15.68
N PHE A 218 7.19 -3.81 -14.61
CA PHE A 218 7.64 -2.45 -14.37
C PHE A 218 8.12 -2.31 -12.93
N ALA A 219 9.21 -1.58 -12.71
CA ALA A 219 9.59 -1.08 -11.39
C ALA A 219 10.03 0.38 -11.50
N GLY A 220 9.55 1.24 -10.58
CA GLY A 220 9.89 2.65 -10.56
C GLY A 220 8.86 3.50 -9.84
N GLN A 221 9.08 4.81 -9.82
CA GLN A 221 8.19 5.75 -9.12
C GLN A 221 6.86 5.95 -9.86
N ARG A 222 5.75 5.98 -9.08
CA ARG A 222 4.41 6.36 -9.52
C ARG A 222 3.78 7.31 -8.50
N GLY A 223 2.74 8.04 -8.92
CA GLY A 223 1.88 8.77 -7.98
C GLY A 223 1.15 7.78 -7.08
N ASP A 224 1.00 8.10 -5.82
CA ASP A 224 0.27 7.27 -4.86
C ASP A 224 -1.19 7.11 -5.32
N PRO A 225 -1.67 5.88 -5.61
CA PRO A 225 -3.03 5.67 -6.10
C PRO A 225 -4.07 5.66 -4.98
N PHE A 226 -3.66 5.47 -3.73
CA PHE A 226 -4.57 5.50 -2.59
C PHE A 226 -5.10 6.93 -2.39
N TYR A 227 -6.33 7.07 -1.93
CA TYR A 227 -6.93 8.36 -1.63
C TYR A 227 -7.77 8.27 -0.35
N ILE A 228 -7.59 9.25 0.52
CA ILE A 228 -8.17 9.29 1.87
C ILE A 228 -7.94 10.66 2.51
N ASP A 229 -8.85 11.11 3.36
CA ASP A 229 -8.58 12.18 4.32
C ASP A 229 -7.82 11.61 5.54
N LEU A 230 -6.54 11.28 5.33
CA LEU A 230 -5.70 10.58 6.30
C LEU A 230 -5.59 11.31 7.62
N GLY A 231 -5.36 12.64 7.58
CA GLY A 231 -5.23 13.46 8.77
C GLY A 231 -6.50 13.45 9.62
N ALA A 232 -7.68 13.55 9.01
CA ALA A 232 -8.96 13.49 9.69
C ALA A 232 -9.27 12.07 10.23
N THR A 233 -8.90 11.04 9.48
CA THR A 233 -9.01 9.63 9.91
C THR A 233 -8.26 9.39 11.21
N PHE A 234 -7.01 9.91 11.31
CA PHE A 234 -6.16 9.72 12.50
C PHE A 234 -6.39 10.72 13.62
N ASP A 235 -7.12 11.79 13.36
CA ASP A 235 -7.63 12.67 14.41
C ASP A 235 -8.94 12.08 15.01
N THR A 236 -8.91 10.82 15.36
CA THR A 236 -10.02 10.06 15.98
C THR A 236 -11.32 10.11 15.15
N LEU A 237 -11.18 9.89 13.81
CA LEU A 237 -12.29 9.96 12.86
C LEU A 237 -13.00 11.33 12.83
N ASN A 238 -12.25 12.40 13.10
CA ASN A 238 -12.73 13.76 13.07
C ASN A 238 -12.84 14.30 11.64
N PHE A 239 -13.70 13.66 10.85
CA PHE A 239 -13.93 14.03 9.46
C PHE A 239 -14.53 15.44 9.36
N ARG A 240 -14.38 16.06 8.19
CA ARG A 240 -14.78 17.46 7.93
C ARG A 240 -16.29 17.68 7.91
N ARG A 241 -17.07 16.62 8.08
CA ARG A 241 -18.54 16.62 8.24
C ARG A 241 -18.90 15.66 9.38
N ASN A 242 -19.81 16.06 10.27
CA ASN A 242 -20.28 15.22 11.37
C ASN A 242 -21.83 15.20 11.40
N PRO A 243 -22.49 14.03 11.27
CA PRO A 243 -21.88 12.74 10.88
C PRO A 243 -21.37 12.76 9.43
N PRO A 244 -20.34 11.96 9.09
CA PRO A 244 -19.73 11.96 7.76
C PRO A 244 -20.54 11.07 6.80
N LEU A 245 -21.72 11.55 6.43
CA LEU A 245 -22.67 10.86 5.57
C LEU A 245 -22.78 11.59 4.24
N LEU A 246 -22.69 10.81 3.15
CA LEU A 246 -22.87 11.32 1.81
C LEU A 246 -24.36 11.32 1.43
N THR A 247 -24.81 12.36 0.77
CA THR A 247 -26.10 12.35 0.07
C THR A 247 -26.05 11.36 -1.09
N PRO A 248 -27.21 10.89 -1.60
CA PRO A 248 -27.23 10.01 -2.79
C PRO A 248 -26.48 10.61 -3.99
N ALA A 249 -26.57 11.92 -4.20
CA ALA A 249 -25.90 12.62 -5.29
C ALA A 249 -24.38 12.66 -5.11
N GLU A 250 -23.91 12.95 -3.88
CA GLU A 250 -22.48 12.93 -3.55
C GLU A 250 -21.90 11.51 -3.67
N ASP A 251 -22.61 10.51 -3.18
CA ASP A 251 -22.17 9.11 -3.21
C ASP A 251 -22.08 8.53 -4.63
N SER A 252 -22.98 8.98 -5.51
CA SER A 252 -22.99 8.55 -6.92
C SER A 252 -21.99 9.30 -7.80
N ASN A 253 -21.40 10.39 -7.32
CA ASN A 253 -20.45 11.21 -8.06
C ASN A 253 -19.01 10.79 -7.74
N ASP A 254 -18.43 9.94 -8.60
CA ASP A 254 -17.08 9.42 -8.47
C ASP A 254 -15.98 10.42 -8.90
N ASP A 255 -16.35 11.67 -9.26
CA ASP A 255 -15.43 12.66 -9.83
C ASP A 255 -15.23 13.91 -8.96
N VAL A 256 -15.89 13.99 -7.80
CA VAL A 256 -15.81 15.13 -6.88
C VAL A 256 -15.66 14.67 -5.45
N ASN A 257 -14.71 15.23 -4.72
CA ASN A 257 -14.57 15.06 -3.28
C ASN A 257 -15.56 16.00 -2.56
N PRO A 258 -16.69 15.52 -2.01
CA PRO A 258 -17.75 16.40 -1.54
C PRO A 258 -17.41 17.21 -0.29
N PHE A 259 -16.59 16.67 0.61
CA PHE A 259 -16.15 17.38 1.82
C PHE A 259 -14.77 16.95 2.35
N GLY A 260 -14.25 15.77 1.96
CA GLY A 260 -12.94 15.30 2.34
C GLY A 260 -11.82 15.93 1.50
N ILE A 261 -10.61 15.84 2.00
CA ILE A 261 -9.38 16.27 1.31
C ILE A 261 -8.50 15.05 1.13
N ASP A 262 -8.16 14.72 -0.12
CA ASP A 262 -7.15 13.70 -0.40
C ASP A 262 -5.78 14.20 0.05
N THR A 263 -5.36 13.75 1.25
CA THR A 263 -4.14 14.26 1.89
C THR A 263 -2.88 13.53 1.47
N ILE A 264 -3.00 12.39 0.77
CA ILE A 264 -1.86 11.60 0.28
C ILE A 264 -1.71 11.61 -1.25
N GLY A 265 -2.73 12.02 -1.99
CA GLY A 265 -2.73 12.02 -3.46
C GLY A 265 -1.65 12.90 -4.11
N SER A 266 -0.93 13.71 -3.33
CA SER A 266 0.23 14.48 -3.79
C SER A 266 1.57 13.80 -3.49
N SER A 267 1.58 12.62 -2.88
CA SER A 267 2.77 11.81 -2.62
C SER A 267 3.10 10.91 -3.81
N ASN A 268 4.33 10.42 -3.85
CA ASN A 268 4.77 9.38 -4.77
C ASN A 268 5.07 8.09 -3.99
N VAL A 269 5.03 6.96 -4.68
CA VAL A 269 5.39 5.65 -4.15
C VAL A 269 6.38 4.96 -5.09
N GLN A 270 7.11 3.96 -4.58
CA GLN A 270 7.90 3.06 -5.40
C GLN A 270 7.02 1.86 -5.76
N THR A 271 6.82 1.63 -7.04
CA THR A 271 5.87 0.66 -7.59
C THR A 271 6.59 -0.51 -8.23
N ILE A 272 6.18 -1.73 -7.90
CA ILE A 272 6.44 -2.94 -8.67
C ILE A 272 5.12 -3.39 -9.28
N ALA A 273 5.04 -3.44 -10.60
CA ALA A 273 3.86 -3.93 -11.32
C ALA A 273 4.23 -5.13 -12.19
N LEU A 274 3.37 -6.14 -12.16
CA LEU A 274 3.52 -7.36 -12.93
C LEU A 274 2.19 -7.68 -13.62
N GLU A 275 2.26 -7.94 -14.92
CA GLU A 275 1.15 -8.46 -15.70
C GLU A 275 1.46 -9.88 -16.14
N VAL A 276 0.57 -10.82 -15.82
CA VAL A 276 0.77 -12.25 -16.06
C VAL A 276 -0.42 -12.84 -16.79
N PRO A 277 -0.26 -13.64 -17.86
CA PRO A 277 -1.35 -14.42 -18.42
C PRO A 277 -2.05 -15.24 -17.34
N ALA A 278 -3.38 -15.17 -17.27
CA ALA A 278 -4.14 -15.92 -16.29
C ALA A 278 -3.88 -17.43 -16.34
N SER A 279 -3.63 -17.97 -17.54
CA SER A 279 -3.28 -19.37 -17.75
C SER A 279 -1.94 -19.81 -17.09
N LEU A 280 -1.06 -18.87 -16.78
CA LEU A 280 0.15 -19.17 -15.99
C LEU A 280 -0.15 -19.23 -14.49
N LEU A 281 -1.26 -18.67 -14.04
CA LEU A 281 -1.63 -18.63 -12.63
C LEU A 281 -2.64 -19.72 -12.28
N THR A 282 -3.54 -20.10 -13.19
CA THR A 282 -4.52 -21.17 -12.95
C THR A 282 -3.85 -22.53 -12.79
N VAL A 283 -4.40 -23.37 -11.93
CA VAL A 283 -3.84 -24.70 -11.62
C VAL A 283 -3.84 -25.64 -12.83
N ASP A 284 -4.83 -25.49 -13.72
CA ASP A 284 -5.03 -26.29 -14.93
C ASP A 284 -4.45 -25.63 -16.20
N HIS A 285 -3.74 -24.51 -16.04
CA HIS A 285 -3.12 -23.75 -17.13
C HIS A 285 -4.06 -23.28 -18.23
N LYS A 286 -5.34 -23.05 -17.90
CA LYS A 286 -6.36 -22.61 -18.86
C LYS A 286 -6.67 -21.13 -18.71
N SER A 287 -7.28 -20.58 -19.75
CA SER A 287 -7.75 -19.19 -19.78
C SER A 287 -8.88 -18.95 -18.76
N PRO A 288 -9.21 -17.69 -18.44
CA PRO A 288 -10.32 -17.35 -17.54
C PRO A 288 -11.68 -17.97 -17.89
N SER A 289 -11.94 -18.15 -19.17
CA SER A 289 -13.20 -18.73 -19.68
C SER A 289 -13.23 -20.26 -19.67
N GLU A 290 -12.08 -20.93 -19.57
CA GLU A 290 -11.95 -22.38 -19.73
C GLU A 290 -11.57 -23.10 -18.44
N THR A 291 -10.98 -22.38 -17.47
CA THR A 291 -10.52 -23.00 -16.23
C THR A 291 -11.66 -23.50 -15.36
N GLY A 292 -11.47 -24.69 -14.80
CA GLY A 292 -12.36 -25.24 -13.79
C GLY A 292 -12.18 -24.64 -12.39
N GLN A 293 -11.07 -23.92 -12.16
CA GLN A 293 -10.71 -23.28 -10.87
C GLN A 293 -10.33 -21.81 -11.09
N PRO A 294 -11.32 -20.93 -11.30
CA PRO A 294 -11.09 -19.55 -11.68
C PRO A 294 -10.75 -18.61 -10.52
N LYS A 295 -10.89 -19.06 -9.26
CA LYS A 295 -10.61 -18.22 -8.11
C LYS A 295 -9.17 -18.35 -7.66
N LEU A 296 -8.46 -17.23 -7.62
CA LEU A 296 -7.10 -17.09 -7.06
C LEU A 296 -7.18 -16.32 -5.75
N GLY A 297 -6.29 -16.63 -4.83
CA GLY A 297 -5.98 -15.80 -3.67
C GLY A 297 -4.55 -15.30 -3.76
N ALA A 298 -4.27 -14.09 -3.31
CA ALA A 298 -2.90 -13.58 -3.33
C ALA A 298 -2.64 -12.57 -2.21
N TYR A 299 -1.36 -12.39 -1.90
CA TYR A 299 -0.85 -11.31 -1.06
C TYR A 299 0.51 -10.84 -1.53
N ALA A 300 0.90 -9.66 -1.09
CA ALA A 300 2.24 -9.12 -1.26
C ALA A 300 3.00 -9.18 0.05
N SER A 301 4.32 -9.39 0.00
CA SER A 301 5.18 -9.36 1.19
C SER A 301 6.49 -8.65 0.95
N THR A 302 7.05 -8.13 2.05
CA THR A 302 8.44 -7.70 2.13
C THR A 302 9.18 -8.50 3.20
N SER A 303 10.43 -8.85 2.91
CA SER A 303 11.26 -9.65 3.80
C SER A 303 12.67 -9.06 3.90
N ARG A 304 13.29 -9.21 5.08
CA ARG A 304 14.69 -8.90 5.32
C ARG A 304 15.47 -10.14 5.71
N ARG A 305 16.78 -10.13 5.51
CA ARG A 305 17.65 -11.17 6.06
C ARG A 305 17.62 -11.14 7.59
N LYS A 306 17.69 -12.31 8.21
CA LYS A 306 17.59 -12.47 9.66
C LYS A 306 18.64 -11.64 10.41
N VAL A 307 19.80 -11.43 9.82
CA VAL A 307 20.91 -10.67 10.41
C VAL A 307 21.45 -9.68 9.41
N THR A 308 21.60 -8.42 9.83
CA THR A 308 22.33 -7.39 9.07
C THR A 308 23.38 -6.78 9.99
N VAL A 309 24.63 -6.76 9.53
CA VAL A 309 25.76 -6.17 10.24
C VAL A 309 26.18 -4.92 9.46
N LEU A 310 26.12 -3.77 10.11
CA LEU A 310 26.62 -2.53 9.54
C LEU A 310 28.15 -2.51 9.63
N THR A 311 28.81 -2.20 8.53
CA THR A 311 30.25 -2.04 8.45
C THR A 311 30.57 -0.59 8.07
N ALA A 312 31.63 -0.02 8.67
CA ALA A 312 32.15 1.24 8.17
C ALA A 312 32.82 1.00 6.82
N PRO A 313 32.47 1.75 5.76
CA PRO A 313 33.16 1.61 4.49
C PRO A 313 34.63 1.98 4.69
N THR A 314 35.53 1.03 4.41
CA THR A 314 36.97 1.31 4.32
C THR A 314 37.27 1.78 2.92
N ARG A 315 37.89 2.95 2.79
CA ARG A 315 38.40 3.42 1.51
C ARG A 315 39.65 2.57 1.17
N SER A 316 39.44 1.37 0.63
CA SER A 316 40.51 0.59 0.03
C SER A 316 40.70 1.08 -1.40
N GLY A 317 41.90 1.57 -1.71
CA GLY A 317 42.28 1.81 -3.09
C GLY A 317 42.42 0.47 -3.81
N GLU A 318 41.87 0.41 -5.02
CA GLU A 318 42.08 -0.62 -6.05
C GLU A 318 41.73 -2.08 -5.66
N GLY A 319 40.56 -2.54 -6.06
CA GLY A 319 40.23 -3.95 -6.25
C GLY A 319 39.26 -4.54 -5.24
N ASP A 320 38.17 -4.88 -5.70
CA ASP A 320 37.03 -5.71 -5.30
C ASP A 320 35.76 -4.90 -5.09
N GLU A 321 34.85 -5.05 -6.07
CA GLU A 321 33.49 -4.45 -6.03
C GLU A 321 32.65 -4.93 -4.82
N ASP A 322 33.12 -5.94 -4.08
CA ASP A 322 32.45 -6.52 -2.90
C ASP A 322 32.85 -5.86 -1.56
N GLU A 323 33.90 -5.01 -1.53
CA GLU A 323 34.39 -4.41 -0.26
C GLU A 323 33.72 -3.09 0.14
N ASP A 324 32.94 -2.46 -0.76
CA ASP A 324 32.22 -1.22 -0.51
C ASP A 324 30.83 -1.41 0.12
N GLU A 325 30.42 -2.65 0.47
CA GLU A 325 29.14 -2.89 1.12
C GLU A 325 29.11 -2.31 2.54
N VAL A 326 28.33 -1.26 2.73
CA VAL A 326 28.07 -0.60 4.01
C VAL A 326 27.36 -1.53 5.00
N SER A 327 26.84 -2.67 4.53
CA SER A 327 26.20 -3.68 5.37
C SER A 327 26.32 -5.08 4.76
N LYS A 328 26.53 -6.09 5.64
CA LYS A 328 26.50 -7.50 5.27
C LYS A 328 25.26 -8.16 5.85
N SER A 329 24.42 -8.73 4.98
CA SER A 329 23.18 -9.40 5.39
C SER A 329 23.27 -10.90 5.19
N ALA A 330 22.84 -11.69 6.21
CA ALA A 330 22.96 -13.16 6.21
C ALA A 330 21.75 -13.85 6.85
N GLY A 331 21.67 -15.18 6.64
CA GLY A 331 20.61 -16.02 7.17
C GLY A 331 19.39 -16.10 6.23
N PRO A 332 18.30 -16.76 6.65
CA PRO A 332 17.08 -16.84 5.84
C PRO A 332 16.41 -15.48 5.70
N TRP A 333 15.58 -15.35 4.66
CA TRP A 333 14.63 -14.26 4.56
C TRP A 333 13.55 -14.43 5.63
N VAL A 334 13.15 -13.34 6.26
CA VAL A 334 12.11 -13.28 7.28
C VAL A 334 11.11 -12.23 6.84
N GLN A 335 9.86 -12.63 6.70
CA GLN A 335 8.77 -11.72 6.38
C GLN A 335 8.62 -10.69 7.50
N ILE A 336 8.55 -9.42 7.12
CA ILE A 336 8.42 -8.29 8.06
C ILE A 336 7.13 -7.51 7.82
N GLN A 337 6.52 -7.67 6.64
CA GLN A 337 5.19 -7.15 6.33
C GLN A 337 4.51 -8.04 5.29
N ARG A 338 3.19 -8.11 5.36
CA ARG A 338 2.30 -8.64 4.33
C ARG A 338 1.08 -7.74 4.13
N LEU A 339 0.54 -7.76 2.93
CA LEU A 339 -0.71 -7.07 2.59
C LEU A 339 -1.49 -7.90 1.57
N ALA A 340 -2.76 -8.20 1.88
CA ALA A 340 -3.69 -8.82 0.96
C ALA A 340 -4.96 -7.97 0.81
N ASN A 341 -5.98 -8.15 1.67
CA ASN A 341 -7.13 -7.25 1.64
C ASN A 341 -6.75 -5.87 2.18
N PRO A 342 -7.27 -4.79 1.57
CA PRO A 342 -6.96 -3.45 2.04
C PRO A 342 -7.46 -3.22 3.45
N LEU A 343 -6.70 -2.46 4.24
CA LEU A 343 -7.07 -1.95 5.56
C LEU A 343 -7.29 -3.02 6.66
N VAL A 344 -6.88 -4.28 6.45
CA VAL A 344 -7.03 -5.32 7.48
C VAL A 344 -6.09 -5.04 8.65
N ASN A 345 -4.80 -4.88 8.39
CA ASN A 345 -3.83 -4.61 9.46
C ASN A 345 -4.08 -3.25 10.12
N GLU A 346 -4.56 -2.26 9.35
CA GLU A 346 -4.83 -0.92 9.84
C GLU A 346 -6.08 -0.83 10.71
N ALA A 347 -7.18 -1.40 10.23
CA ALA A 347 -8.51 -1.14 10.76
C ALA A 347 -9.09 -2.29 11.59
N ILE A 348 -8.61 -3.52 11.38
CA ILE A 348 -9.12 -4.74 12.03
C ILE A 348 -8.17 -5.19 13.14
N ILE A 349 -6.87 -5.33 12.84
CA ILE A 349 -5.89 -5.86 13.78
C ILE A 349 -5.52 -4.80 14.84
N GLY A 350 -5.46 -5.21 16.11
CA GLY A 350 -5.06 -4.31 17.22
C GLY A 350 -3.57 -3.98 17.19
N THR A 351 -3.19 -2.78 17.65
CA THR A 351 -1.83 -2.25 17.57
C THR A 351 -0.77 -3.17 18.19
N ASP A 352 -1.11 -3.85 19.27
CA ASP A 352 -0.22 -4.80 19.98
C ASP A 352 0.13 -6.03 19.14
N ASP A 353 -0.70 -6.39 18.15
CA ASP A 353 -0.55 -7.57 17.33
C ASP A 353 -0.14 -7.29 15.87
N LYS A 354 -0.12 -6.02 15.44
CA LYS A 354 0.16 -5.63 14.05
C LYS A 354 1.50 -6.15 13.53
N ASP A 355 2.57 -6.01 14.30
CA ASP A 355 3.90 -6.52 13.92
C ASP A 355 3.93 -8.07 13.86
N ARG A 356 3.21 -8.74 14.77
CA ARG A 356 3.07 -10.19 14.75
C ARG A 356 2.26 -10.65 13.55
N TRP A 357 1.16 -9.96 13.24
CA TRP A 357 0.34 -10.22 12.07
C TRP A 357 1.15 -10.09 10.77
N ASN A 358 1.94 -9.04 10.63
CA ASN A 358 2.84 -8.82 9.49
C ASN A 358 3.85 -9.95 9.29
N ALA A 359 4.34 -10.55 10.38
CA ALA A 359 5.34 -11.62 10.35
C ALA A 359 4.73 -13.03 10.25
N THR A 360 3.40 -13.15 10.21
CA THR A 360 2.65 -14.43 10.21
C THR A 360 2.12 -14.72 8.81
N GLU A 361 2.16 -15.98 8.39
CA GLU A 361 1.58 -16.42 7.11
C GLU A 361 0.05 -16.30 7.11
N PRO A 362 -0.58 -16.02 5.94
CA PRO A 362 -2.03 -15.81 5.84
C PRO A 362 -2.90 -16.97 6.37
N GLU A 363 -2.47 -18.22 6.24
CA GLU A 363 -3.20 -19.41 6.73
C GLU A 363 -3.19 -19.56 8.25
N GLU A 364 -2.37 -18.80 8.95
CA GLU A 364 -2.31 -18.81 10.42
C GLU A 364 -3.27 -17.79 11.06
N GLU A 365 -4.21 -17.24 10.30
CA GLU A 365 -5.13 -16.16 10.69
C GLU A 365 -6.05 -16.49 11.87
N ARG A 366 -6.22 -17.79 12.20
CA ARG A 366 -7.08 -18.23 13.32
C ARG A 366 -6.72 -17.57 14.65
N GLN A 367 -5.46 -17.23 14.88
CA GLN A 367 -5.00 -16.57 16.11
C GLN A 367 -5.50 -15.13 16.26
N PHE A 368 -5.93 -14.49 15.15
CA PHE A 368 -6.43 -13.13 15.09
C PHE A 368 -7.96 -13.05 14.93
N LEU A 369 -8.66 -14.19 14.95
CA LEU A 369 -10.08 -14.30 14.61
C LEU A 369 -10.98 -13.37 15.44
N ASP A 370 -10.63 -13.12 16.71
CA ASP A 370 -11.40 -12.23 17.58
C ASP A 370 -11.50 -10.80 17.04
N TYR A 371 -10.47 -10.30 16.36
CA TYR A 371 -10.48 -8.97 15.75
C TYR A 371 -11.52 -8.84 14.64
N TYR A 372 -11.76 -9.91 13.88
CA TYR A 372 -12.78 -9.96 12.83
C TYR A 372 -14.18 -10.12 13.40
N LEU A 373 -14.34 -10.97 14.41
CA LEU A 373 -15.64 -11.22 15.04
C LEU A 373 -16.12 -10.04 15.89
N ASN A 374 -15.20 -9.26 16.46
CA ASN A 374 -15.49 -8.14 17.35
C ASN A 374 -14.66 -6.91 16.95
N PRO A 375 -14.90 -6.34 15.75
CA PRO A 375 -14.06 -5.27 15.20
C PRO A 375 -14.14 -4.00 16.02
N ARG A 376 -13.00 -3.58 16.57
CA ARG A 376 -12.89 -2.39 17.43
C ARG A 376 -13.22 -1.11 16.68
N LEU A 377 -12.94 -1.08 15.37
CA LEU A 377 -13.33 0.03 14.51
C LEU A 377 -14.86 0.21 14.50
N ALA A 378 -15.67 -0.86 14.46
CA ALA A 378 -17.12 -0.73 14.50
C ALA A 378 -17.61 0.00 15.78
N LEU A 379 -17.00 -0.30 16.93
CA LEU A 379 -17.29 0.41 18.17
C LEU A 379 -16.87 1.88 18.10
N ALA A 380 -15.69 2.18 17.56
CA ALA A 380 -15.21 3.55 17.39
C ALA A 380 -16.13 4.36 16.46
N LEU A 381 -16.52 3.79 15.32
CA LEU A 381 -17.47 4.41 14.39
C LEU A 381 -18.80 4.75 15.09
N GLN A 382 -19.37 3.79 15.84
CA GLN A 382 -20.61 4.03 16.59
C GLN A 382 -20.50 5.18 17.61
N LEU A 383 -19.38 5.21 18.35
CA LEU A 383 -19.16 6.23 19.38
C LEU A 383 -18.97 7.64 18.78
N VAL A 384 -18.26 7.71 17.66
CA VAL A 384 -17.93 9.00 17.03
C VAL A 384 -19.08 9.53 16.17
N PHE A 385 -19.72 8.67 15.38
CA PHE A 385 -20.74 9.12 14.41
C PHE A 385 -22.18 9.01 14.93
N GLY A 386 -22.40 8.30 16.04
CA GLY A 386 -23.74 8.09 16.60
C GLY A 386 -24.64 7.19 15.74
N VAL A 387 -24.11 6.57 14.68
CA VAL A 387 -24.82 5.58 13.86
C VAL A 387 -24.62 4.21 14.49
N PRO A 388 -25.68 3.42 14.78
CA PRO A 388 -25.54 2.10 15.36
C PRO A 388 -24.72 1.16 14.44
N ALA A 389 -23.64 0.59 14.98
CA ALA A 389 -22.77 -0.34 14.27
C ALA A 389 -22.90 -1.78 14.78
N ALA A 390 -22.59 -2.75 13.93
CA ALA A 390 -22.51 -4.15 14.31
C ALA A 390 -21.14 -4.45 14.95
N THR A 391 -21.04 -4.36 16.29
CA THR A 391 -19.77 -4.35 17.03
C THR A 391 -19.28 -5.73 17.47
N SER A 392 -20.08 -6.79 17.27
CA SER A 392 -19.71 -8.16 17.69
C SER A 392 -20.42 -9.23 16.87
N GLY A 393 -19.90 -10.47 16.91
CA GLY A 393 -20.50 -11.62 16.21
C GLY A 393 -20.39 -11.51 14.68
N ARG A 394 -19.41 -10.77 14.15
CA ARG A 394 -19.26 -10.41 12.75
C ARG A 394 -18.72 -11.57 11.90
N GLN A 395 -19.54 -12.65 11.82
CA GLN A 395 -19.22 -13.79 10.95
C GLN A 395 -19.14 -13.39 9.47
N ASP A 396 -19.87 -12.36 9.07
CA ASP A 396 -19.83 -11.77 7.72
C ASP A 396 -18.43 -11.26 7.34
N LEU A 397 -17.70 -10.63 8.27
CA LEU A 397 -16.32 -10.20 8.04
C LEU A 397 -15.36 -11.39 7.90
N VAL A 398 -15.54 -12.42 8.73
CA VAL A 398 -14.77 -13.67 8.62
C VAL A 398 -15.00 -14.34 7.27
N ASP A 399 -16.25 -14.44 6.84
CA ASP A 399 -16.59 -15.05 5.56
C ASP A 399 -16.06 -14.26 4.37
N LEU A 400 -16.12 -12.93 4.45
CA LEU A 400 -15.66 -12.02 3.42
C LEU A 400 -14.14 -11.98 3.27
N LEU A 401 -13.43 -11.86 4.38
CA LEU A 401 -12.00 -11.57 4.39
C LEU A 401 -11.12 -12.81 4.47
N LEU A 402 -11.62 -13.90 5.08
CA LEU A 402 -10.79 -15.07 5.41
C LEU A 402 -11.15 -16.35 4.65
N LYS A 403 -12.22 -16.36 3.83
CA LYS A 403 -12.69 -17.60 3.19
C LYS A 403 -12.88 -17.44 1.68
N TYR A 404 -12.67 -18.53 0.94
CA TYR A 404 -13.04 -18.60 -0.47
C TYR A 404 -14.55 -18.73 -0.68
N GLU A 405 -15.22 -19.43 0.22
CA GLU A 405 -16.67 -19.63 0.25
C GLU A 405 -17.17 -19.57 1.70
N PRO A 406 -18.39 -19.12 1.98
CA PRO A 406 -18.90 -18.99 3.35
C PRO A 406 -18.85 -20.28 4.18
N GLY A 407 -18.96 -21.45 3.54
CA GLY A 407 -18.88 -22.78 4.20
C GLY A 407 -17.45 -23.30 4.41
N ASP A 408 -16.43 -22.63 3.93
CA ASP A 408 -15.04 -23.08 4.07
C ASP A 408 -14.61 -23.02 5.54
N LYS A 409 -13.91 -24.07 6.00
CA LYS A 409 -13.38 -24.16 7.37
C LYS A 409 -11.96 -23.60 7.50
N ARG A 410 -11.27 -23.44 6.38
CA ARG A 410 -9.94 -22.84 6.32
C ARG A 410 -10.08 -21.33 6.40
N LEU A 411 -9.24 -20.72 7.18
CA LEU A 411 -9.14 -19.26 7.33
C LEU A 411 -7.79 -18.85 6.80
N SER A 412 -7.80 -17.95 5.84
CA SER A 412 -6.57 -17.40 5.27
C SER A 412 -6.86 -15.98 4.78
N GLU A 413 -6.10 -15.00 5.24
CA GLU A 413 -6.28 -13.62 4.83
C GLU A 413 -5.58 -13.39 3.48
N LEU A 414 -6.34 -13.54 2.39
CA LEU A 414 -5.90 -13.38 1.01
C LEU A 414 -6.86 -12.45 0.26
N LEU A 415 -6.33 -11.59 -0.60
CA LEU A 415 -7.13 -10.88 -1.60
C LEU A 415 -7.51 -11.86 -2.71
N ARG A 416 -8.80 -12.02 -2.96
CA ARG A 416 -9.32 -13.04 -3.88
C ARG A 416 -9.89 -12.42 -5.14
N VAL A 417 -9.64 -13.08 -6.28
CA VAL A 417 -10.21 -12.69 -7.58
C VAL A 417 -10.84 -13.90 -8.27
N ASP A 418 -12.08 -13.77 -8.74
CA ASP A 418 -12.72 -14.74 -9.64
C ASP A 418 -12.47 -14.29 -11.10
N LEU A 419 -11.63 -15.02 -11.78
CA LEU A 419 -11.22 -14.72 -13.16
C LEU A 419 -12.36 -14.80 -14.18
N ARG A 420 -13.53 -15.40 -13.85
CA ARG A 420 -14.69 -15.41 -14.74
C ARG A 420 -15.37 -14.05 -14.81
N THR A 421 -15.21 -13.21 -13.80
CA THR A 421 -15.74 -11.85 -13.84
C THR A 421 -14.96 -11.03 -14.87
N PRO A 422 -15.60 -10.52 -15.93
CA PRO A 422 -14.91 -9.71 -16.92
C PRO A 422 -14.45 -8.38 -16.30
N PRO A 423 -13.31 -7.83 -16.76
CA PRO A 423 -12.86 -6.53 -16.25
C PRO A 423 -13.79 -5.40 -16.72
N THR A 424 -14.00 -4.42 -15.87
CA THR A 424 -14.73 -3.19 -16.20
C THR A 424 -13.74 -2.16 -16.76
N PRO A 425 -13.97 -1.60 -17.97
CA PRO A 425 -13.13 -0.54 -18.51
C PRO A 425 -13.03 0.66 -17.55
N LEU A 426 -11.87 1.32 -17.48
CA LEU A 426 -11.60 2.38 -16.50
C LEU A 426 -12.68 3.45 -16.44
N ALA A 427 -13.20 3.90 -17.59
CA ALA A 427 -14.25 4.92 -17.66
C ALA A 427 -15.62 4.49 -17.10
N ALA A 428 -15.85 3.17 -16.98
CA ALA A 428 -17.09 2.60 -16.46
C ALA A 428 -16.94 2.05 -15.02
N GLN A 429 -15.73 2.04 -14.47
CA GLN A 429 -15.49 1.57 -13.10
C GLN A 429 -16.18 2.47 -12.09
N ARG A 430 -16.76 1.85 -11.08
CA ARG A 430 -17.39 2.53 -9.95
C ARG A 430 -16.52 2.36 -8.71
N ARG A 431 -16.22 3.50 -8.03
CA ARG A 431 -15.38 3.52 -6.81
C ARG A 431 -15.94 2.63 -5.69
N MET A 432 -17.26 2.63 -5.51
CA MET A 432 -17.93 1.83 -4.46
C MET A 432 -18.17 0.36 -4.86
N THR A 433 -17.66 -0.08 -6.00
CA THR A 433 -17.64 -1.46 -6.47
C THR A 433 -19.02 -2.15 -6.38
N VAL A 434 -19.16 -3.23 -5.61
CA VAL A 434 -20.43 -3.95 -5.41
C VAL A 434 -21.46 -3.15 -4.59
N LEU A 435 -21.04 -2.12 -3.87
CA LEU A 435 -21.92 -1.21 -3.14
C LEU A 435 -22.45 -0.06 -4.00
N ALA A 436 -21.95 0.10 -5.22
CA ALA A 436 -22.44 1.11 -6.17
C ALA A 436 -23.79 0.75 -6.76
N THR A 437 -24.47 1.77 -7.34
CA THR A 437 -25.71 1.56 -8.12
C THR A 437 -25.55 2.16 -9.53
N PRO A 438 -25.49 1.35 -10.60
CA PRO A 438 -25.45 -0.13 -10.61
C PRO A 438 -24.14 -0.66 -10.01
N PRO A 439 -24.10 -1.91 -9.51
CA PRO A 439 -22.90 -2.50 -8.94
C PRO A 439 -21.84 -2.81 -10.01
N ASP A 440 -20.57 -2.68 -9.62
CA ASP A 440 -19.42 -3.07 -10.43
C ASP A 440 -18.73 -4.27 -9.79
N PRO A 441 -18.98 -5.50 -10.29
CA PRO A 441 -18.48 -6.73 -9.65
C PRO A 441 -17.00 -7.02 -9.92
N ALA A 442 -16.33 -6.24 -10.77
CA ALA A 442 -14.91 -6.43 -11.10
C ALA A 442 -13.95 -5.72 -10.12
N GLY A 443 -14.50 -4.99 -9.14
CA GLY A 443 -13.74 -4.38 -8.05
C GLY A 443 -13.90 -5.13 -6.74
N TRP A 444 -13.27 -4.62 -5.67
CA TRP A 444 -13.29 -5.25 -4.36
C TRP A 444 -14.71 -5.65 -3.90
N PRO A 445 -14.93 -6.85 -3.37
CA PRO A 445 -13.95 -7.85 -2.89
C PRO A 445 -13.47 -8.84 -3.98
N ASN A 446 -13.82 -8.64 -5.24
CA ASN A 446 -13.33 -9.44 -6.35
C ASN A 446 -12.02 -8.86 -6.91
N GLY A 447 -10.92 -9.05 -6.19
CA GLY A 447 -9.69 -8.31 -6.38
C GLY A 447 -9.78 -6.89 -5.82
N ARG A 448 -8.80 -6.05 -6.16
CA ARG A 448 -8.74 -4.61 -5.85
C ARG A 448 -8.10 -3.88 -7.01
N ARG A 449 -8.76 -2.84 -7.48
CA ARG A 449 -8.23 -1.93 -8.51
C ARG A 449 -7.81 -0.60 -7.89
N PRO A 450 -6.96 0.19 -8.54
CA PRO A 450 -6.55 1.51 -8.03
C PRO A 450 -7.72 2.51 -7.85
N ARG A 451 -8.83 2.33 -8.57
CA ARG A 451 -10.03 3.18 -8.45
C ARG A 451 -10.95 2.80 -7.29
N ASP A 452 -10.80 1.62 -6.71
CA ASP A 452 -11.69 1.14 -5.66
C ASP A 452 -11.48 1.96 -4.38
N ASP A 453 -12.55 2.61 -3.89
CA ASP A 453 -12.56 3.42 -2.67
C ASP A 453 -12.63 2.52 -1.43
N VAL A 454 -11.48 1.96 -1.11
CA VAL A 454 -11.43 0.99 -0.01
C VAL A 454 -11.60 1.62 1.36
N THR A 455 -11.43 2.95 1.49
CA THR A 455 -11.69 3.70 2.72
C THR A 455 -13.19 3.73 3.02
N ASP A 456 -14.00 4.26 2.11
CA ASP A 456 -15.46 4.31 2.27
C ASP A 456 -16.06 2.90 2.35
N ILE A 457 -15.56 1.96 1.53
CA ILE A 457 -15.99 0.57 1.57
C ILE A 457 -15.70 -0.05 2.95
N ALA A 458 -14.51 0.14 3.52
CA ALA A 458 -14.15 -0.41 4.83
C ALA A 458 -15.02 0.20 5.95
N VAL A 459 -15.25 1.52 5.95
CA VAL A 459 -16.15 2.18 6.91
C VAL A 459 -17.55 1.55 6.84
N ARG A 460 -18.08 1.31 5.65
CA ARG A 460 -19.42 0.73 5.45
C ARG A 460 -19.48 -0.73 5.81
N VAL A 461 -18.51 -1.52 5.36
CA VAL A 461 -18.47 -2.97 5.61
C VAL A 461 -18.24 -3.25 7.10
N VAL A 462 -17.30 -2.56 7.74
CA VAL A 462 -17.01 -2.75 9.17
C VAL A 462 -18.15 -2.20 10.03
N GLY A 463 -18.72 -1.04 9.70
CA GLY A 463 -19.86 -0.47 10.40
C GLY A 463 -21.16 -1.27 10.24
N GLY A 464 -21.27 -2.05 9.15
CA GLY A 464 -22.40 -2.93 8.86
C GLY A 464 -23.57 -2.25 8.13
N PRO A 465 -24.75 -2.90 8.04
CA PRO A 465 -25.85 -2.48 7.17
C PRO A 465 -26.31 -1.02 7.36
N ASN A 466 -26.28 -0.52 8.59
CA ASN A 466 -26.67 0.87 8.87
C ASN A 466 -25.70 1.87 8.21
N TYR A 467 -24.41 1.55 8.18
CA TYR A 467 -23.38 2.38 7.55
C TYR A 467 -23.46 2.34 6.04
N VAL A 468 -23.79 1.18 5.45
CA VAL A 468 -24.09 1.05 4.03
C VAL A 468 -25.32 1.91 3.68
N GLY A 469 -26.42 1.77 4.43
CA GLY A 469 -27.65 2.53 4.20
C GLY A 469 -27.48 4.04 4.39
N ALA A 470 -26.66 4.46 5.34
CA ALA A 470 -26.36 5.86 5.62
C ALA A 470 -25.33 6.47 4.66
N ARG A 471 -24.66 5.66 3.85
CA ARG A 471 -23.57 6.09 2.94
C ARG A 471 -22.45 6.81 3.69
N ALA A 472 -22.01 6.22 4.79
CA ALA A 472 -20.89 6.76 5.57
C ALA A 472 -19.59 6.72 4.78
N GLY A 473 -18.73 7.72 4.93
CA GLY A 473 -17.44 7.81 4.26
C GLY A 473 -16.65 9.04 4.68
N ASP A 474 -15.40 9.15 4.24
CA ASP A 474 -14.53 10.27 4.56
C ASP A 474 -14.73 11.49 3.64
N GLY A 475 -15.52 11.33 2.58
CA GLY A 475 -15.82 12.39 1.61
C GLY A 475 -14.74 12.63 0.58
N VAL A 476 -13.81 11.68 0.41
CA VAL A 476 -12.82 11.67 -0.66
C VAL A 476 -13.21 10.59 -1.68
N ASN A 477 -13.82 10.99 -2.79
CA ASN A 477 -14.36 10.06 -3.79
C ASN A 477 -13.37 9.74 -4.92
N LYS A 478 -12.26 10.46 -5.02
CA LYS A 478 -11.26 10.23 -6.06
C LYS A 478 -9.87 10.67 -5.63
N ASN A 479 -8.89 10.01 -6.22
CA ASN A 479 -7.49 10.42 -6.13
C ASN A 479 -7.24 11.75 -6.87
N PHE A 480 -6.26 12.47 -6.41
CA PHE A 480 -5.80 13.74 -7.00
C PHE A 480 -5.31 13.57 -8.45
N ARG A 481 -4.73 12.43 -8.81
CA ARG A 481 -4.13 12.16 -10.13
C ARG A 481 -4.95 11.16 -10.93
N PRO A 482 -5.10 11.38 -12.26
CA PRO A 482 -5.84 10.45 -13.11
C PRO A 482 -5.07 9.13 -13.29
N LEU A 483 -5.76 8.01 -13.16
CA LEU A 483 -5.25 6.69 -13.47
C LEU A 483 -5.10 6.51 -14.98
N THR A 484 -4.27 5.54 -15.43
CA THR A 484 -4.07 5.21 -16.84
C THR A 484 -4.83 3.94 -17.23
N VAL A 485 -5.20 3.84 -18.52
CA VAL A 485 -5.86 2.65 -19.08
C VAL A 485 -4.85 1.55 -19.45
N THR A 486 -3.57 1.90 -19.51
CA THR A 486 -2.48 1.01 -19.91
C THR A 486 -1.57 0.67 -18.76
N PHE A 487 -0.92 -0.49 -18.83
CA PHE A 487 0.07 -0.91 -17.85
C PHE A 487 1.19 0.15 -17.66
N PRO A 488 1.57 0.51 -16.42
CA PRO A 488 1.25 -0.13 -15.13
C PRO A 488 0.00 0.44 -14.42
N PHE A 489 -0.96 1.06 -15.09
CA PHE A 489 -2.28 1.52 -14.62
C PHE A 489 -2.27 2.68 -13.61
N LEU A 490 -1.13 3.04 -13.09
CA LEU A 490 -0.97 4.10 -12.10
C LEU A 490 -0.56 5.44 -12.72
N ALA A 491 -0.90 6.51 -12.05
CA ALA A 491 -0.61 7.88 -12.48
C ALA A 491 0.89 8.17 -12.60
N THR A 492 1.24 9.09 -13.50
CA THR A 492 2.56 9.72 -13.54
C THR A 492 2.87 10.33 -12.18
N PRO A 493 4.07 10.12 -11.61
CA PRO A 493 4.42 10.66 -10.31
C PRO A 493 4.46 12.19 -10.32
N GLN A 494 4.22 12.79 -9.16
CA GLN A 494 4.35 14.22 -8.96
C GLN A 494 5.79 14.66 -9.25
N VAL A 495 5.90 15.85 -9.82
CA VAL A 495 7.20 16.47 -10.13
C VAL A 495 7.79 17.12 -8.88
N GLY A 496 8.99 16.70 -8.48
CA GLY A 496 9.62 17.22 -7.27
C GLY A 496 9.81 18.75 -7.29
N ARG A 497 10.21 19.32 -8.42
CA ARG A 497 10.38 20.78 -8.59
C ARG A 497 9.09 21.57 -8.32
N ASP A 498 7.94 21.03 -8.70
CA ASP A 498 6.68 21.78 -8.67
C ASP A 498 5.89 21.50 -7.38
N ARG A 499 6.46 20.71 -6.48
CA ARG A 499 5.89 20.43 -5.15
C ARG A 499 5.90 21.68 -4.28
N VAL A 500 4.74 22.01 -3.75
CA VAL A 500 4.57 23.17 -2.84
C VAL A 500 3.90 22.70 -1.56
N HIS A 501 4.53 22.98 -0.42
CA HIS A 501 3.93 22.85 0.89
C HIS A 501 3.29 24.19 1.27
N GLN A 502 1.98 24.21 1.37
CA GLN A 502 1.25 25.36 1.88
C GLN A 502 0.76 25.06 3.29
N ASN A 503 1.26 25.81 4.27
CA ASN A 503 0.56 25.86 5.54
C ASN A 503 -0.73 26.66 5.31
N PRO A 504 -1.91 26.12 5.67
CA PRO A 504 -3.10 26.95 5.69
C PRO A 504 -2.84 28.16 6.60
N PRO A 505 -3.43 29.34 6.32
CA PRO A 505 -3.34 30.45 7.23
C PRO A 505 -3.78 29.95 8.62
N ALA A 506 -3.08 30.41 9.65
CA ALA A 506 -3.48 30.11 11.02
C ALA A 506 -4.97 30.45 11.15
N GLY A 507 -5.77 29.47 11.55
CA GLY A 507 -7.20 29.68 11.80
C GLY A 507 -7.38 30.80 12.82
N PRO A 508 -8.55 31.43 12.85
CA PRO A 508 -8.84 32.49 13.80
C PRO A 508 -8.72 32.02 15.25
#